data_678ca40a4a7f37f5b01b2bd17a45dc06
#
_entry.id   678ca40a4a7f37f5b01b2bd17a45dc06
#
_cell.length_a   1.000
_cell.length_b   1.000
_cell.length_c   1.000
_cell.angle_alpha   90.00
_cell.angle_beta   90.00
_cell.angle_gamma   90.00
#
_symmetry.space_group_name_H-M   'P 1'
#
loop_
_entity.id
_entity.type
_entity.pdbx_description
1 polymer ?
#
loop_
_entity_poly.entity_id
_entity_poly.type
_entity_poly.pdbx_seq_one_letter_code
_entity_poly.pdbx_strand_id
1 'polypeptide(L)'
;AASPAWPWMTAVGIAYVALGVYLLRFLQKKDAVPRDAKKREAMPLFAIIGLIIAAAARLIVANSVSGYQVDVNCFLAWGNTLLSVGPANFYQTTNFCDYPPAYVYIMGLNAALMRVLPLSAAAVHKLIPMACDLVAAVLTYRIARKKNASANQAGILMLLMAFNPAIFLNSAGWCQIDSVLSLLLMLVAYFAVCGNWMAVMPIYMLAVLVKPQALMLGFLGLAAIVMALIRDRKVWKPMLIGVGLALVTAVIVVLPFSVNQGGISWLIDKYAQTLSSYPYATVNTANFYYLFGCNWTSIVMEAPRAIPLLMMALSLVWTGWLIYRAQKSGWQPDVLTGLMTILLIIGCFGRGGCFATQSGWTRTMIFHLGG
;
A
#
# COMPACT_ATOMS: atom_id res chain seq x y z
N ALA A 1 4.40 34.80 0.28
CA ALA A 1 3.62 33.59 -0.02
C ALA A 1 4.46 32.74 -0.96
N ALA A 2 4.88 31.54 -0.52
CA ALA A 2 5.59 30.60 -1.38
C ALA A 2 4.67 30.21 -2.54
N SER A 3 5.19 30.20 -3.78
CA SER A 3 4.42 29.76 -4.94
C SER A 3 3.99 28.30 -4.73
N PRO A 4 2.73 27.93 -5.04
CA PRO A 4 2.27 26.58 -4.81
C PRO A 4 3.10 25.59 -5.64
N ALA A 5 3.73 24.61 -4.98
CA ALA A 5 4.55 23.58 -5.63
C ALA A 5 3.74 22.58 -6.49
N TRP A 6 2.39 22.57 -6.35
CA TRP A 6 1.52 21.62 -7.05
C TRP A 6 1.64 21.60 -8.59
N PRO A 7 1.86 22.74 -9.31
CA PRO A 7 1.98 22.69 -10.76
C PRO A 7 3.22 21.88 -11.20
N TRP A 8 4.34 22.07 -10.51
CA TRP A 8 5.57 21.34 -10.82
C TRP A 8 5.44 19.84 -10.56
N MET A 9 4.79 19.44 -9.46
CA MET A 9 4.59 18.04 -9.14
C MET A 9 3.61 17.37 -10.10
N THR A 10 2.56 18.09 -10.53
CA THR A 10 1.65 17.61 -11.58
C THR A 10 2.41 17.44 -12.89
N ALA A 11 3.24 18.40 -13.28
CA ALA A 11 4.06 18.32 -14.48
C ALA A 11 5.05 17.13 -14.43
N VAL A 12 5.73 16.95 -13.30
CA VAL A 12 6.62 15.80 -13.08
C VAL A 12 5.85 14.48 -13.17
N GLY A 13 4.66 14.40 -12.57
CA GLY A 13 3.80 13.22 -12.64
C GLY A 13 3.37 12.88 -14.07
N ILE A 14 2.91 13.89 -14.82
CA ILE A 14 2.53 13.74 -16.23
C ILE A 14 3.74 13.32 -17.08
N ALA A 15 4.89 13.97 -16.92
CA ALA A 15 6.11 13.64 -17.64
C ALA A 15 6.58 12.20 -17.33
N TYR A 16 6.49 11.79 -16.07
CA TYR A 16 6.81 10.44 -15.65
C TYR A 16 5.90 9.39 -16.32
N VAL A 17 4.59 9.60 -16.33
CA VAL A 17 3.64 8.70 -16.99
C VAL A 17 3.87 8.67 -18.49
N ALA A 18 4.04 9.83 -19.14
CA ALA A 18 4.30 9.93 -20.58
C ALA A 18 5.58 9.20 -20.98
N LEU A 19 6.67 9.39 -20.22
CA LEU A 19 7.93 8.68 -20.43
C LEU A 19 7.75 7.17 -20.27
N GLY A 20 7.04 6.72 -19.24
CA GLY A 20 6.76 5.30 -19.01
C GLY A 20 5.99 4.68 -20.18
N VAL A 21 4.93 5.31 -20.64
CA VAL A 21 4.13 4.85 -21.80
C VAL A 21 4.98 4.82 -23.07
N TYR A 22 5.79 5.85 -23.32
CA TYR A 22 6.69 5.91 -24.47
C TYR A 22 7.69 4.75 -24.45
N LEU A 23 8.40 4.54 -23.35
CA LEU A 23 9.39 3.47 -23.20
C LEU A 23 8.76 2.08 -23.37
N LEU A 24 7.59 1.84 -22.80
CA LEU A 24 6.89 0.57 -22.94
C LEU A 24 6.45 0.32 -24.39
N ARG A 25 5.91 1.33 -25.07
CA ARG A 25 5.53 1.22 -26.51
C ARG A 25 6.74 1.02 -27.41
N PHE A 26 7.84 1.70 -27.13
CA PHE A 26 9.09 1.54 -27.87
C PHE A 26 9.60 0.10 -27.79
N LEU A 27 9.57 -0.48 -26.60
CA LEU A 27 10.00 -1.87 -26.39
C LEU A 27 9.03 -2.89 -26.98
N GLN A 28 7.73 -2.64 -26.98
CA GLN A 28 6.75 -3.52 -27.64
C GLN A 28 7.05 -3.73 -29.12
N LYS A 29 7.57 -2.70 -29.79
CA LYS A 29 7.96 -2.80 -31.21
C LYS A 29 9.27 -3.59 -31.42
N LYS A 30 10.19 -3.57 -30.44
CA LYS A 30 11.50 -4.23 -30.57
C LYS A 30 11.52 -5.69 -30.11
N ASP A 31 10.67 -6.06 -29.13
CA ASP A 31 10.74 -7.37 -28.47
C ASP A 31 9.80 -8.38 -29.12
N ALA A 32 9.94 -8.61 -30.43
CA ALA A 32 9.25 -9.69 -31.15
C ALA A 32 9.92 -11.07 -30.90
N VAL A 33 10.19 -11.42 -29.62
CA VAL A 33 10.84 -12.67 -29.25
C VAL A 33 9.81 -13.77 -28.96
N PRO A 34 10.03 -15.03 -29.40
CA PRO A 34 9.16 -16.16 -29.09
C PRO A 34 8.94 -16.37 -27.57
N ARG A 35 7.75 -16.83 -27.21
CA ARG A 35 7.28 -16.91 -25.80
C ARG A 35 8.18 -17.77 -24.89
N ASP A 36 8.77 -18.84 -25.45
CA ASP A 36 9.62 -19.77 -24.68
C ASP A 36 11.04 -19.24 -24.46
N ALA A 37 11.57 -18.44 -25.38
CA ALA A 37 12.85 -17.77 -25.20
C ALA A 37 12.78 -16.68 -24.13
N LYS A 38 11.65 -15.98 -24.00
CA LYS A 38 11.45 -14.92 -23.00
C LYS A 38 11.55 -15.41 -21.56
N LYS A 39 11.25 -16.68 -21.28
CA LYS A 39 11.30 -17.24 -19.91
C LYS A 39 12.71 -17.38 -19.35
N ARG A 40 13.73 -17.47 -20.20
CA ARG A 40 15.14 -17.73 -19.82
C ARG A 40 16.00 -16.47 -19.73
N GLU A 41 15.45 -15.30 -20.09
CA GLU A 41 16.23 -14.07 -20.06
C GLU A 41 16.55 -13.65 -18.62
N ALA A 42 17.82 -13.36 -18.34
CA ALA A 42 18.25 -12.78 -17.07
C ALA A 42 17.75 -11.34 -16.92
N MET A 43 17.78 -10.82 -15.69
CA MET A 43 17.49 -9.42 -15.44
C MET A 43 18.53 -8.54 -16.15
N PRO A 44 18.10 -7.54 -16.95
CA PRO A 44 19.02 -6.67 -17.68
C PRO A 44 19.91 -5.86 -16.74
N LEU A 45 21.15 -5.65 -17.13
CA LEU A 45 22.12 -4.90 -16.32
C LEU A 45 21.63 -3.48 -16.00
N PHE A 46 20.99 -2.78 -16.95
CA PHE A 46 20.43 -1.44 -16.72
C PHE A 46 19.38 -1.43 -15.60
N ALA A 47 18.61 -2.51 -15.47
CA ALA A 47 17.59 -2.62 -14.45
C ALA A 47 18.23 -2.82 -13.05
N ILE A 48 19.30 -3.59 -12.95
CA ILE A 48 20.07 -3.77 -11.72
C ILE A 48 20.72 -2.44 -11.30
N ILE A 49 21.43 -1.79 -12.24
CA ILE A 49 22.08 -0.49 -11.98
C ILE A 49 21.03 0.54 -11.57
N GLY A 50 19.90 0.62 -12.28
CA GLY A 50 18.83 1.54 -11.96
C GLY A 50 18.23 1.29 -10.56
N LEU A 51 18.11 0.03 -10.12
CA LEU A 51 17.64 -0.31 -8.77
C LEU A 51 18.65 0.15 -7.70
N ILE A 52 19.95 0.00 -7.95
CA ILE A 52 21.00 0.49 -7.07
C ILE A 52 20.95 2.02 -6.97
N ILE A 53 20.80 2.72 -8.09
CA ILE A 53 20.64 4.17 -8.12
C ILE A 53 19.39 4.60 -7.35
N ALA A 54 18.27 3.87 -7.50
CA ALA A 54 17.03 4.15 -6.76
C ALA A 54 17.20 3.96 -5.24
N ALA A 55 17.99 2.97 -4.81
CA ALA A 55 18.34 2.76 -3.41
C ALA A 55 19.21 3.90 -2.87
N ALA A 56 20.28 4.26 -3.60
CA ALA A 56 21.17 5.36 -3.22
C ALA A 56 20.43 6.71 -3.12
N ALA A 57 19.58 7.01 -4.12
CA ALA A 57 18.77 8.23 -4.11
C ALA A 57 17.82 8.30 -2.90
N ARG A 58 17.20 7.16 -2.51
CA ARG A 58 16.38 7.10 -1.29
C ARG A 58 17.18 7.41 -0.04
N LEU A 59 18.37 6.83 0.09
CA LEU A 59 19.24 7.09 1.24
C LEU A 59 19.66 8.56 1.32
N ILE A 60 19.96 9.20 0.19
CA ILE A 60 20.28 10.64 0.13
C ILE A 60 19.08 11.46 0.61
N VAL A 61 17.88 11.23 0.04
CA VAL A 61 16.68 11.97 0.43
C VAL A 61 16.30 11.69 1.89
N ALA A 62 16.40 10.45 2.35
CA ALA A 62 16.07 10.08 3.73
C ALA A 62 16.94 10.81 4.76
N ASN A 63 18.20 11.08 4.44
CA ASN A 63 19.12 11.82 5.30
C ASN A 63 18.95 13.35 5.15
N SER A 64 18.48 13.82 4.00
CA SER A 64 18.34 15.27 3.73
C SER A 64 17.03 15.85 4.23
N VAL A 65 16.00 15.04 4.42
CA VAL A 65 14.65 15.46 4.80
C VAL A 65 14.25 14.82 6.12
N SER A 66 13.80 15.61 7.07
CA SER A 66 13.41 15.14 8.41
C SER A 66 12.08 14.35 8.44
N GLY A 67 11.30 14.38 7.37
CA GLY A 67 9.97 13.76 7.31
C GLY A 67 8.89 14.63 7.95
N TYR A 68 7.65 14.12 8.00
CA TYR A 68 6.55 14.79 8.67
C TYR A 68 6.64 14.57 10.18
N GLN A 69 7.01 15.61 10.90
CA GLN A 69 7.41 15.52 12.30
C GLN A 69 6.33 14.95 13.22
N VAL A 70 5.04 15.19 12.94
CA VAL A 70 3.94 14.64 13.73
C VAL A 70 3.98 13.10 13.69
N ASP A 71 4.08 12.51 12.49
CA ASP A 71 4.13 11.07 12.33
C ASP A 71 5.41 10.48 12.91
N VAL A 72 6.56 11.11 12.65
CA VAL A 72 7.86 10.67 13.19
C VAL A 72 7.84 10.65 14.72
N ASN A 73 7.31 11.71 15.36
CA ASN A 73 7.20 11.78 16.81
C ASN A 73 6.25 10.72 17.38
N CYS A 74 5.12 10.46 16.72
CA CYS A 74 4.21 9.38 17.09
C CYS A 74 4.90 8.01 16.99
N PHE A 75 5.56 7.71 15.88
CA PHE A 75 6.27 6.43 15.70
C PHE A 75 7.37 6.24 16.73
N LEU A 76 8.12 7.31 17.03
CA LEU A 76 9.15 7.29 18.07
C LEU A 76 8.55 7.02 19.46
N ALA A 77 7.49 7.75 19.81
CA ALA A 77 6.81 7.58 21.09
C ALA A 77 6.25 6.16 21.25
N TRP A 78 5.53 5.66 20.25
CA TRP A 78 4.95 4.32 20.28
C TRP A 78 6.02 3.21 20.31
N GLY A 79 7.08 3.35 19.52
CA GLY A 79 8.19 2.39 19.56
C GLY A 79 8.86 2.32 20.93
N ASN A 80 9.15 3.47 21.55
CA ASN A 80 9.73 3.53 22.90
C ASN A 80 8.77 3.00 23.96
N THR A 81 7.47 3.31 23.87
CA THR A 81 6.47 2.78 24.79
C THR A 81 6.42 1.26 24.68
N LEU A 82 6.42 0.69 23.46
CA LEU A 82 6.45 -0.78 23.33
C LEU A 82 7.67 -1.40 24.00
N LEU A 83 8.85 -0.80 23.85
CA LEU A 83 10.08 -1.32 24.48
C LEU A 83 10.09 -1.16 26.00
N SER A 84 9.37 -0.18 26.55
CA SER A 84 9.36 0.07 28.00
C SER A 84 8.34 -0.78 28.75
N VAL A 85 7.11 -0.93 28.19
CA VAL A 85 6.00 -1.61 28.91
C VAL A 85 5.64 -2.96 28.33
N GLY A 86 6.23 -3.32 27.19
CA GLY A 86 5.92 -4.55 26.44
C GLY A 86 4.55 -4.53 25.75
N PRO A 87 4.27 -5.53 24.91
CA PRO A 87 3.04 -5.56 24.11
C PRO A 87 1.77 -5.66 24.96
N ALA A 88 1.80 -6.39 26.07
CA ALA A 88 0.62 -6.61 26.94
C ALA A 88 0.03 -5.32 27.51
N ASN A 89 0.87 -4.32 27.79
CA ASN A 89 0.47 -3.06 28.40
C ASN A 89 0.45 -1.88 27.40
N PHE A 90 0.88 -2.11 26.15
CA PHE A 90 1.09 -1.04 25.18
C PHE A 90 -0.16 -0.17 24.96
N TYR A 91 -1.29 -0.77 24.60
CA TYR A 91 -2.51 -0.02 24.30
C TYR A 91 -3.20 0.55 25.53
N GLN A 92 -2.87 0.07 26.74
CA GLN A 92 -3.36 0.66 28.00
C GLN A 92 -2.54 1.89 28.40
N THR A 93 -1.24 1.88 28.11
CA THR A 93 -0.33 2.99 28.45
C THR A 93 -0.38 4.09 27.41
N THR A 94 -0.71 3.77 26.16
CA THR A 94 -0.71 4.71 25.05
C THR A 94 -2.05 5.43 24.95
N ASN A 95 -2.09 6.75 25.20
CA ASN A 95 -3.31 7.55 25.12
C ASN A 95 -3.91 7.57 23.71
N PHE A 96 -3.06 7.56 22.69
CA PHE A 96 -3.46 7.55 21.29
C PHE A 96 -2.49 6.69 20.46
N CYS A 97 -3.04 5.73 19.74
CA CYS A 97 -2.35 4.98 18.68
C CYS A 97 -3.42 4.43 17.75
N ASP A 98 -3.44 4.89 16.50
CA ASP A 98 -4.40 4.48 15.47
C ASP A 98 -3.90 3.27 14.65
N TYR A 99 -2.71 2.75 14.95
CA TYR A 99 -2.14 1.60 14.27
C TYR A 99 -2.53 0.27 14.94
N PRO A 100 -2.89 -0.75 14.13
CA PRO A 100 -3.02 -2.12 14.59
C PRO A 100 -1.69 -2.77 15.00
N PRO A 101 -1.71 -3.91 15.70
CA PRO A 101 -0.54 -4.51 16.34
C PRO A 101 0.68 -4.78 15.46
N ALA A 102 0.47 -5.20 14.19
CA ALA A 102 1.59 -5.64 13.38
C ALA A 102 2.61 -4.53 13.10
N TYR A 103 2.16 -3.30 12.87
CA TYR A 103 3.11 -2.20 12.65
C TYR A 103 3.75 -1.71 13.93
N VAL A 104 3.11 -1.87 15.09
CA VAL A 104 3.66 -1.51 16.40
C VAL A 104 4.95 -2.29 16.68
N TYR A 105 5.04 -3.57 16.28
CA TYR A 105 6.28 -4.33 16.36
C TYR A 105 7.43 -3.72 15.55
N ILE A 106 7.09 -3.22 14.33
CA ILE A 106 8.08 -2.54 13.48
C ILE A 106 8.55 -1.24 14.13
N MET A 107 7.65 -0.49 14.75
CA MET A 107 8.02 0.72 15.51
C MET A 107 8.94 0.40 16.69
N GLY A 108 8.67 -0.69 17.43
CA GLY A 108 9.55 -1.19 18.49
C GLY A 108 10.92 -1.61 17.96
N LEU A 109 10.97 -2.31 16.83
CA LEU A 109 12.23 -2.66 16.16
C LEU A 109 13.01 -1.40 15.78
N ASN A 110 12.36 -0.39 15.21
CA ASN A 110 12.99 0.88 14.86
C ASN A 110 13.53 1.59 16.11
N ALA A 111 12.77 1.60 17.21
CA ALA A 111 13.21 2.16 18.49
C ALA A 111 14.43 1.42 19.06
N ALA A 112 14.50 0.09 18.91
CA ALA A 112 15.68 -0.69 19.29
C ALA A 112 16.88 -0.38 18.37
N LEU A 113 16.68 -0.27 17.06
CA LEU A 113 17.73 0.05 16.10
C LEU A 113 18.32 1.45 16.35
N MET A 114 17.53 2.43 16.76
CA MET A 114 18.02 3.77 17.12
C MET A 114 19.01 3.78 18.29
N ARG A 115 19.01 2.75 19.12
CA ARG A 115 19.97 2.63 20.24
C ARG A 115 21.36 2.19 19.78
N VAL A 116 21.47 1.59 18.60
CA VAL A 116 22.72 1.01 18.06
C VAL A 116 23.17 1.68 16.77
N LEU A 117 22.28 2.30 16.01
CA LEU A 117 22.61 2.96 14.75
C LEU A 117 22.83 4.47 14.99
N PRO A 118 23.94 5.05 14.48
CA PRO A 118 24.20 6.49 14.56
C PRO A 118 23.39 7.29 13.52
N LEU A 119 22.07 7.06 13.47
CA LEU A 119 21.15 7.67 12.53
C LEU A 119 20.06 8.46 13.27
N SER A 120 19.50 9.48 12.61
CA SER A 120 18.34 10.18 13.15
C SER A 120 17.12 9.28 13.25
N ALA A 121 16.20 9.59 14.17
CA ALA A 121 14.96 8.84 14.33
C ALA A 121 14.18 8.72 13.02
N ALA A 122 14.05 9.82 12.28
CA ALA A 122 13.39 9.82 10.97
C ALA A 122 14.10 8.90 9.97
N ALA A 123 15.43 8.91 9.93
CA ALA A 123 16.19 8.05 9.01
C ALA A 123 15.96 6.56 9.32
N VAL A 124 15.98 6.17 10.60
CA VAL A 124 15.72 4.78 11.01
C VAL A 124 14.31 4.34 10.63
N HIS A 125 13.30 5.17 10.91
CA HIS A 125 11.90 4.85 10.57
C HIS A 125 11.66 4.70 9.06
N LYS A 126 12.47 5.35 8.21
CA LYS A 126 12.40 5.27 6.75
C LYS A 126 13.01 3.99 6.17
N LEU A 127 13.92 3.32 6.88
CA LEU A 127 14.66 2.17 6.33
C LEU A 127 13.73 1.05 5.86
N ILE A 128 12.79 0.62 6.70
CA ILE A 128 11.87 -0.48 6.36
C ILE A 128 10.94 -0.11 5.21
N PRO A 129 10.23 1.05 5.21
CA PRO A 129 9.45 1.49 4.06
C PRO A 129 10.25 1.56 2.75
N MET A 130 11.46 2.13 2.78
CA MET A 130 12.32 2.20 1.59
C MET A 130 12.73 0.81 1.09
N ALA A 131 13.06 -0.11 1.99
CA ALA A 131 13.34 -1.50 1.62
C ALA A 131 12.11 -2.17 0.98
N CYS A 132 10.92 -1.94 1.52
CA CYS A 132 9.65 -2.43 0.96
C CYS A 132 9.41 -1.90 -0.45
N ASP A 133 9.71 -0.64 -0.74
CA ASP A 133 9.61 -0.07 -2.10
C ASP A 133 10.51 -0.80 -3.10
N LEU A 134 11.76 -1.05 -2.72
CA LEU A 134 12.72 -1.74 -3.59
C LEU A 134 12.31 -3.20 -3.83
N VAL A 135 11.83 -3.88 -2.80
CA VAL A 135 11.28 -5.24 -2.92
C VAL A 135 10.03 -5.24 -3.81
N ALA A 136 9.14 -4.26 -3.65
CA ALA A 136 7.96 -4.09 -4.50
C ALA A 136 8.33 -3.84 -5.97
N ALA A 137 9.40 -3.07 -6.23
CA ALA A 137 9.93 -2.88 -7.58
C ALA A 137 10.42 -4.20 -8.18
N VAL A 138 11.19 -5.00 -7.43
CA VAL A 138 11.64 -6.34 -7.87
C VAL A 138 10.44 -7.27 -8.08
N LEU A 139 9.43 -7.21 -7.23
CA LEU A 139 8.21 -7.99 -7.38
C LEU A 139 7.43 -7.59 -8.64
N THR A 140 7.42 -6.30 -8.99
CA THR A 140 6.85 -5.81 -10.27
C THR A 140 7.57 -6.46 -11.46
N TYR A 141 8.90 -6.55 -11.44
CA TYR A 141 9.67 -7.28 -12.45
C TYR A 141 9.17 -8.73 -12.56
N ARG A 142 9.09 -9.45 -11.45
CA ARG A 142 8.67 -10.86 -11.42
C ARG A 142 7.24 -11.07 -11.94
N ILE A 143 6.32 -10.18 -11.55
CA ILE A 143 4.93 -10.22 -12.03
C ILE A 143 4.90 -10.00 -13.55
N ALA A 144 5.61 -8.99 -14.05
CA ALA A 144 5.69 -8.70 -15.48
C ALA A 144 6.26 -9.89 -16.28
N ARG A 145 7.35 -10.50 -15.81
CA ARG A 145 7.92 -11.72 -16.40
C ARG A 145 6.92 -12.88 -16.42
N LYS A 146 6.18 -13.07 -15.34
CA LYS A 146 5.15 -14.11 -15.27
C LYS A 146 3.99 -13.85 -16.24
N LYS A 147 3.73 -12.58 -16.57
CA LYS A 147 2.74 -12.15 -17.58
C LYS A 147 3.33 -12.07 -19.00
N ASN A 148 4.46 -12.73 -19.25
CA ASN A 148 5.16 -12.84 -20.54
C ASN A 148 5.72 -11.51 -21.09
N ALA A 149 5.97 -10.50 -20.26
CA ALA A 149 6.78 -9.36 -20.66
C ALA A 149 8.23 -9.81 -20.93
N SER A 150 8.93 -9.17 -21.86
CA SER A 150 10.39 -9.38 -22.04
C SER A 150 11.16 -8.92 -20.81
N ALA A 151 12.42 -9.34 -20.67
CA ALA A 151 13.25 -8.89 -19.56
C ALA A 151 13.44 -7.37 -19.56
N ASN A 152 13.55 -6.75 -20.75
CA ASN A 152 13.65 -5.30 -20.88
C ASN A 152 12.38 -4.58 -20.46
N GLN A 153 11.20 -5.05 -20.90
CA GLN A 153 9.92 -4.50 -20.50
C GLN A 153 9.72 -4.61 -18.98
N ALA A 154 10.00 -5.78 -18.42
CA ALA A 154 9.92 -6.01 -16.98
C ALA A 154 10.90 -5.13 -16.19
N GLY A 155 12.12 -4.93 -16.71
CA GLY A 155 13.12 -4.04 -16.14
C GLY A 155 12.66 -2.59 -16.11
N ILE A 156 12.06 -2.10 -17.20
CA ILE A 156 11.47 -0.74 -17.22
C ILE A 156 10.31 -0.62 -16.25
N LEU A 157 9.39 -1.58 -16.18
CA LEU A 157 8.29 -1.56 -15.21
C LEU A 157 8.82 -1.54 -13.77
N MET A 158 9.88 -2.29 -13.48
CA MET A 158 10.57 -2.27 -12.20
C MET A 158 11.11 -0.87 -11.88
N LEU A 159 11.79 -0.23 -12.84
CA LEU A 159 12.35 1.09 -12.63
C LEU A 159 11.27 2.17 -12.53
N LEU A 160 10.19 2.07 -13.30
CA LEU A 160 9.02 2.92 -13.15
C LEU A 160 8.41 2.77 -11.74
N MET A 161 8.38 1.60 -11.15
CA MET A 161 7.97 1.41 -9.75
C MET A 161 8.99 2.01 -8.78
N ALA A 162 10.29 1.74 -8.99
CA ALA A 162 11.36 2.19 -8.11
C ALA A 162 11.51 3.72 -8.08
N PHE A 163 11.31 4.39 -9.20
CA PHE A 163 11.40 5.85 -9.33
C PHE A 163 10.04 6.55 -9.35
N ASN A 164 8.95 5.85 -9.01
CA ASN A 164 7.65 6.49 -8.90
C ASN A 164 7.72 7.61 -7.85
N PRO A 165 7.48 8.89 -8.23
CA PRO A 165 7.67 10.01 -7.32
C PRO A 165 6.80 9.93 -6.07
N ALA A 166 5.56 9.43 -6.20
CA ALA A 166 4.66 9.29 -5.08
C ALA A 166 5.18 8.26 -4.06
N ILE A 167 5.61 7.09 -4.54
CA ILE A 167 6.14 6.02 -3.69
C ILE A 167 7.46 6.46 -3.05
N PHE A 168 8.37 6.97 -3.88
CA PHE A 168 9.70 7.42 -3.47
C PHE A 168 9.64 8.48 -2.37
N LEU A 169 8.84 9.52 -2.58
CA LEU A 169 8.74 10.62 -1.64
C LEU A 169 7.94 10.25 -0.38
N ASN A 170 6.99 9.32 -0.46
CA ASN A 170 6.26 8.87 0.70
C ASN A 170 7.17 8.16 1.71
N SER A 171 8.00 7.22 1.26
CA SER A 171 8.90 6.48 2.12
C SER A 171 10.13 7.30 2.53
N ALA A 172 10.88 7.82 1.54
CA ALA A 172 12.16 8.48 1.78
C ALA A 172 12.01 9.94 2.25
N GLY A 173 11.00 10.67 1.76
CA GLY A 173 10.74 12.05 2.13
C GLY A 173 9.87 12.17 3.37
N TRP A 174 8.63 11.67 3.30
CA TRP A 174 7.60 11.86 4.34
C TRP A 174 7.78 11.01 5.59
N CYS A 175 8.37 9.82 5.49
CA CYS A 175 8.45 8.82 6.55
C CYS A 175 7.15 8.05 6.80
N GLN A 176 6.34 7.80 5.75
CA GLN A 176 5.10 7.03 5.85
C GLN A 176 5.34 5.52 5.66
N ILE A 177 4.43 4.74 6.25
CA ILE A 177 4.53 3.27 6.27
C ILE A 177 3.80 2.56 5.14
N ASP A 178 3.17 3.32 4.25
CA ASP A 178 2.29 2.75 3.22
C ASP A 178 3.01 1.82 2.24
N SER A 179 4.33 1.97 2.13
CA SER A 179 5.18 1.04 1.37
C SER A 179 5.14 -0.38 1.92
N VAL A 180 5.04 -0.53 3.25
CA VAL A 180 4.90 -1.85 3.91
C VAL A 180 3.56 -2.47 3.54
N LEU A 181 2.48 -1.71 3.66
CA LEU A 181 1.14 -2.16 3.25
C LEU A 181 1.11 -2.51 1.76
N SER A 182 1.64 -1.64 0.92
CA SER A 182 1.67 -1.82 -0.54
C SER A 182 2.42 -3.09 -0.94
N LEU A 183 3.58 -3.36 -0.31
CA LEU A 183 4.33 -4.60 -0.54
C LEU A 183 3.52 -5.83 -0.17
N LEU A 184 2.86 -5.84 1.01
CA LEU A 184 2.03 -6.96 1.44
C LEU A 184 0.88 -7.22 0.46
N LEU A 185 0.20 -6.17 0.00
CA LEU A 185 -0.88 -6.28 -0.97
C LEU A 185 -0.38 -6.73 -2.36
N MET A 186 0.81 -6.29 -2.78
CA MET A 186 1.45 -6.80 -4.00
C MET A 186 1.85 -8.27 -3.88
N LEU A 187 2.29 -8.72 -2.71
CA LEU A 187 2.56 -10.15 -2.44
C LEU A 187 1.26 -10.97 -2.49
N VAL A 188 0.17 -10.47 -1.92
CA VAL A 188 -1.17 -11.08 -2.06
C VAL A 188 -1.52 -11.26 -3.53
N ALA A 189 -1.41 -10.21 -4.34
CA ALA A 189 -1.68 -10.26 -5.77
C ALA A 189 -0.74 -11.23 -6.51
N TYR A 190 0.55 -11.22 -6.18
CA TYR A 190 1.55 -12.11 -6.76
C TYR A 190 1.21 -13.58 -6.48
N PHE A 191 0.94 -13.94 -5.22
CA PHE A 191 0.62 -15.32 -4.86
C PHE A 191 -0.73 -15.77 -5.42
N ALA A 192 -1.71 -14.87 -5.51
CA ALA A 192 -2.99 -15.16 -6.18
C ALA A 192 -2.78 -15.46 -7.68
N VAL A 193 -1.97 -14.66 -8.38
CA VAL A 193 -1.60 -14.92 -9.79
C VAL A 193 -0.79 -16.23 -9.92
N CYS A 194 -0.02 -16.61 -8.90
CA CYS A 194 0.67 -17.90 -8.85
C CYS A 194 -0.24 -19.08 -8.53
N GLY A 195 -1.48 -18.85 -8.12
CA GLY A 195 -2.39 -19.91 -7.64
C GLY A 195 -2.02 -20.44 -6.24
N ASN A 196 -1.13 -19.76 -5.52
CA ASN A 196 -0.72 -20.18 -4.17
C ASN A 196 -1.64 -19.57 -3.11
N TRP A 197 -2.84 -20.13 -3.00
CA TRP A 197 -3.86 -19.64 -2.08
C TRP A 197 -3.52 -19.83 -0.60
N MET A 198 -2.62 -20.76 -0.28
CA MET A 198 -2.13 -20.93 1.10
C MET A 198 -1.35 -19.70 1.60
N ALA A 199 -0.61 -19.02 0.71
CA ALA A 199 0.15 -17.84 1.06
C ALA A 199 -0.69 -16.55 1.01
N VAL A 200 -1.73 -16.49 0.17
CA VAL A 200 -2.58 -15.31 -0.02
C VAL A 200 -3.23 -14.87 1.30
N MET A 201 -3.86 -15.80 2.03
CA MET A 201 -4.67 -15.48 3.20
C MET A 201 -3.85 -14.96 4.39
N PRO A 202 -2.74 -15.61 4.81
CA PRO A 202 -1.95 -15.11 5.93
C PRO A 202 -1.26 -13.78 5.62
N ILE A 203 -0.82 -13.55 4.38
CA ILE A 203 -0.22 -12.27 3.98
C ILE A 203 -1.29 -11.16 3.98
N TYR A 204 -2.50 -11.45 3.51
CA TYR A 204 -3.61 -10.50 3.57
C TYR A 204 -4.00 -10.18 5.03
N MET A 205 -4.05 -11.19 5.91
CA MET A 205 -4.27 -10.98 7.33
C MET A 205 -3.20 -10.07 7.93
N LEU A 206 -1.93 -10.31 7.61
CA LEU A 206 -0.85 -9.42 8.05
C LEU A 206 -1.01 -8.00 7.54
N ALA A 207 -1.43 -7.82 6.27
CA ALA A 207 -1.71 -6.49 5.72
C ALA A 207 -2.83 -5.76 6.49
N VAL A 208 -3.91 -6.47 6.85
CA VAL A 208 -5.01 -5.93 7.67
C VAL A 208 -4.49 -5.53 9.06
N LEU A 209 -3.63 -6.35 9.67
CA LEU A 209 -3.04 -6.07 10.99
C LEU A 209 -1.94 -4.98 10.96
N VAL A 210 -1.41 -4.63 9.78
CA VAL A 210 -0.51 -3.48 9.59
C VAL A 210 -1.32 -2.19 9.48
N LYS A 211 -2.40 -2.19 8.69
CA LYS A 211 -3.19 -0.99 8.45
C LYS A 211 -4.62 -1.33 8.03
N PRO A 212 -5.67 -0.72 8.63
CA PRO A 212 -7.07 -1.02 8.33
C PRO A 212 -7.46 -0.83 6.87
N GLN A 213 -6.75 0.02 6.14
CA GLN A 213 -6.97 0.26 4.71
C GLN A 213 -6.88 -1.00 3.85
N ALA A 214 -6.18 -2.04 4.31
CA ALA A 214 -6.16 -3.34 3.64
C ALA A 214 -7.56 -3.95 3.47
N LEU A 215 -8.50 -3.67 4.38
CA LEU A 215 -9.88 -4.17 4.32
C LEU A 215 -10.62 -3.74 3.05
N MET A 216 -10.25 -2.58 2.48
CA MET A 216 -10.83 -2.08 1.22
C MET A 216 -10.61 -3.06 0.06
N LEU A 217 -9.50 -3.78 0.06
CA LEU A 217 -9.17 -4.76 -0.97
C LEU A 217 -9.80 -6.13 -0.71
N GLY A 218 -10.46 -6.32 0.44
CA GLY A 218 -11.15 -7.55 0.79
C GLY A 218 -12.23 -7.94 -0.22
N PHE A 219 -12.96 -6.97 -0.75
CA PHE A 219 -13.98 -7.21 -1.77
C PHE A 219 -13.40 -7.77 -3.08
N LEU A 220 -12.24 -7.26 -3.49
CA LEU A 220 -11.51 -7.80 -4.65
C LEU A 220 -10.96 -9.19 -4.36
N GLY A 221 -10.44 -9.40 -3.16
CA GLY A 221 -9.98 -10.69 -2.69
C GLY A 221 -11.11 -11.71 -2.74
N LEU A 222 -12.30 -11.35 -2.26
CA LEU A 222 -13.49 -12.21 -2.32
C LEU A 222 -13.87 -12.53 -3.76
N ALA A 223 -13.91 -11.55 -4.66
CA ALA A 223 -14.18 -11.77 -6.07
C ALA A 223 -13.14 -12.71 -6.71
N ALA A 224 -11.86 -12.54 -6.39
CA ALA A 224 -10.79 -13.42 -6.87
C ALA A 224 -10.93 -14.85 -6.36
N ILE A 225 -11.32 -15.05 -5.09
CA ILE A 225 -11.61 -16.36 -4.49
C ILE A 225 -12.76 -17.04 -5.22
N VAL A 226 -13.88 -16.34 -5.40
CA VAL A 226 -15.07 -16.88 -6.10
C VAL A 226 -14.71 -17.29 -7.52
N MET A 227 -13.98 -16.46 -8.26
CA MET A 227 -13.53 -16.78 -9.61
C MET A 227 -12.59 -17.99 -9.65
N ALA A 228 -11.67 -18.10 -8.70
CA ALA A 228 -10.77 -19.24 -8.63
C ALA A 228 -11.55 -20.55 -8.37
N LEU A 229 -12.53 -20.53 -7.47
CA LEU A 229 -13.39 -21.67 -7.17
C LEU A 229 -14.29 -22.08 -8.35
N ILE A 230 -14.77 -21.11 -9.14
CA ILE A 230 -15.54 -21.39 -10.37
C ILE A 230 -14.65 -22.07 -11.41
N ARG A 231 -13.38 -21.64 -11.54
CA ARG A 231 -12.44 -22.18 -12.54
C ARG A 231 -11.92 -23.57 -12.16
N ASP A 232 -11.58 -23.75 -10.91
CA ASP A 232 -11.07 -25.01 -10.37
C ASP A 232 -11.54 -25.20 -8.92
N ARG A 233 -12.50 -26.08 -8.73
CA ARG A 233 -13.03 -26.38 -7.40
C ARG A 233 -11.97 -26.95 -6.45
N LYS A 234 -10.89 -27.56 -6.95
CA LYS A 234 -9.86 -28.17 -6.09
C LYS A 234 -9.09 -27.15 -5.25
N VAL A 235 -9.12 -25.86 -5.64
CA VAL A 235 -8.44 -24.79 -4.89
C VAL A 235 -9.04 -24.51 -3.50
N TRP A 236 -10.25 -25.07 -3.19
CA TRP A 236 -10.84 -24.90 -1.86
C TRP A 236 -9.97 -25.44 -0.73
N LYS A 237 -9.24 -26.56 -0.97
CA LYS A 237 -8.35 -27.15 0.05
C LYS A 237 -7.18 -26.23 0.42
N PRO A 238 -6.34 -25.76 -0.52
CA PRO A 238 -5.30 -24.80 -0.19
C PRO A 238 -5.84 -23.47 0.34
N MET A 239 -7.05 -23.04 -0.06
CA MET A 239 -7.71 -21.87 0.52
C MET A 239 -8.05 -22.07 2.00
N LEU A 240 -8.61 -23.23 2.35
CA LEU A 240 -8.95 -23.55 3.73
C LEU A 240 -7.71 -23.60 4.63
N ILE A 241 -6.63 -24.22 4.15
CA ILE A 241 -5.32 -24.21 4.84
C ILE A 241 -4.84 -22.76 5.00
N GLY A 242 -4.94 -21.93 3.94
CA GLY A 242 -4.61 -20.52 3.98
C GLY A 242 -5.39 -19.74 5.03
N VAL A 243 -6.68 -20.00 5.19
CA VAL A 243 -7.53 -19.43 6.26
C VAL A 243 -7.00 -19.85 7.64
N GLY A 244 -6.69 -21.13 7.83
CA GLY A 244 -6.08 -21.61 9.07
C GLY A 244 -4.76 -20.89 9.38
N LEU A 245 -3.89 -20.74 8.38
CA LEU A 245 -2.64 -20.00 8.52
C LEU A 245 -2.88 -18.50 8.81
N ALA A 246 -3.92 -17.89 8.23
CA ALA A 246 -4.30 -16.51 8.52
C ALA A 246 -4.73 -16.34 9.99
N LEU A 247 -5.51 -17.30 10.53
CA LEU A 247 -5.89 -17.29 11.94
C LEU A 247 -4.67 -17.46 12.86
N VAL A 248 -3.76 -18.36 12.51
CA VAL A 248 -2.48 -18.50 13.25
C VAL A 248 -1.68 -17.21 13.21
N THR A 249 -1.61 -16.55 12.04
CA THR A 249 -0.94 -15.24 11.91
C THR A 249 -1.59 -14.19 12.81
N ALA A 250 -2.94 -14.12 12.82
CA ALA A 250 -3.67 -13.20 13.68
C ALA A 250 -3.37 -13.47 15.17
N VAL A 251 -3.41 -14.74 15.59
CA VAL A 251 -3.11 -15.12 16.98
C VAL A 251 -1.68 -14.72 17.36
N ILE A 252 -0.69 -15.06 16.56
CA ILE A 252 0.72 -14.73 16.84
C ILE A 252 0.92 -13.21 17.00
N VAL A 253 0.30 -12.43 16.13
CA VAL A 253 0.48 -10.96 16.12
C VAL A 253 -0.33 -10.28 17.22
N VAL A 254 -1.56 -10.72 17.46
CA VAL A 254 -2.53 -10.01 18.31
C VAL A 254 -2.45 -10.48 19.78
N LEU A 255 -2.20 -11.77 20.00
CA LEU A 255 -2.24 -12.37 21.35
C LEU A 255 -1.34 -11.65 22.36
N PRO A 256 -0.08 -11.28 22.04
CA PRO A 256 0.76 -10.57 23.00
C PRO A 256 0.19 -9.22 23.48
N PHE A 257 -0.58 -8.54 22.62
CA PHE A 257 -1.27 -7.30 22.98
C PHE A 257 -2.60 -7.52 23.72
N SER A 258 -3.16 -8.73 23.66
CA SER A 258 -4.47 -9.04 24.22
C SER A 258 -4.41 -9.47 25.70
N VAL A 259 -3.22 -9.77 26.22
CA VAL A 259 -3.05 -10.38 27.55
C VAL A 259 -3.76 -9.58 28.66
N ASN A 260 -3.66 -8.25 28.64
CA ASN A 260 -4.25 -7.38 29.63
C ASN A 260 -5.49 -6.61 29.13
N GLN A 261 -6.10 -7.01 28.00
CA GLN A 261 -7.21 -6.28 27.38
C GLN A 261 -8.60 -6.86 27.71
N GLY A 262 -8.69 -7.87 28.54
CA GLY A 262 -9.98 -8.46 28.95
C GLY A 262 -10.72 -9.24 27.86
N GLY A 263 -10.05 -9.61 26.78
CA GLY A 263 -10.64 -10.38 25.68
C GLY A 263 -10.19 -9.88 24.32
N ILE A 264 -10.81 -10.34 23.22
CA ILE A 264 -10.43 -9.98 21.85
C ILE A 264 -11.23 -8.77 21.32
N SER A 265 -12.29 -8.34 22.00
CA SER A 265 -13.16 -7.23 21.59
C SER A 265 -12.41 -5.91 21.42
N TRP A 266 -11.35 -5.71 22.21
CA TRP A 266 -10.51 -4.50 22.11
C TRP A 266 -9.99 -4.24 20.70
N LEU A 267 -9.72 -5.29 19.94
CA LEU A 267 -9.22 -5.17 18.57
C LEU A 267 -10.32 -4.62 17.66
N ILE A 268 -11.56 -5.09 17.82
CA ILE A 268 -12.72 -4.57 17.08
C ILE A 268 -12.94 -3.11 17.42
N ASP A 269 -12.90 -2.77 18.71
CA ASP A 269 -13.04 -1.40 19.20
C ASP A 269 -11.93 -0.50 18.65
N LYS A 270 -10.68 -1.01 18.57
CA LYS A 270 -9.55 -0.30 17.98
C LYS A 270 -9.78 0.01 16.50
N TYR A 271 -10.27 -0.94 15.71
CA TYR A 271 -10.60 -0.70 14.30
C TYR A 271 -11.76 0.29 14.18
N ALA A 272 -12.81 0.18 14.98
CA ALA A 272 -13.94 1.09 14.99
C ALA A 272 -13.51 2.52 15.38
N GLN A 273 -12.66 2.67 16.40
CA GLN A 273 -12.08 3.96 16.78
C GLN A 273 -11.23 4.56 15.67
N THR A 274 -10.34 3.78 15.05
CA THR A 274 -9.50 4.26 13.96
C THR A 274 -10.33 4.75 12.78
N LEU A 275 -11.41 4.02 12.43
CA LEU A 275 -12.32 4.40 11.35
C LEU A 275 -13.14 5.66 11.67
N SER A 276 -13.40 5.95 12.96
CA SER A 276 -14.17 7.10 13.42
C SER A 276 -13.33 8.31 13.85
N SER A 277 -12.01 8.15 13.98
CA SER A 277 -11.09 9.17 14.53
C SER A 277 -11.03 10.47 13.71
N TYR A 278 -11.47 10.44 12.46
CA TYR A 278 -11.39 11.58 11.55
C TYR A 278 -12.79 11.96 11.03
N PRO A 279 -13.62 12.68 11.81
CA PRO A 279 -14.98 13.06 11.43
C PRO A 279 -14.99 14.25 10.45
N TYR A 280 -14.11 14.24 9.46
CA TYR A 280 -13.95 15.29 8.47
C TYR A 280 -14.31 14.80 7.07
N ALA A 281 -14.74 15.72 6.20
CA ALA A 281 -15.06 15.42 4.81
C ALA A 281 -13.81 14.90 4.05
N THR A 282 -12.68 15.51 4.33
CA THR A 282 -11.37 15.05 3.88
C THR A 282 -10.28 15.55 4.82
N VAL A 283 -9.20 14.76 4.97
CA VAL A 283 -8.03 15.08 5.77
C VAL A 283 -6.82 14.98 4.86
N ASN A 284 -6.40 16.09 4.29
CA ASN A 284 -5.26 16.19 3.39
C ASN A 284 -5.28 15.18 2.22
N THR A 285 -6.47 14.75 1.80
CA THR A 285 -6.68 13.76 0.74
C THR A 285 -7.16 14.44 -0.50
N ALA A 286 -6.55 14.16 -1.65
CA ALA A 286 -6.97 14.67 -2.94
C ALA A 286 -8.22 13.91 -3.44
N ASN A 287 -9.32 13.98 -2.70
CA ASN A 287 -10.61 13.41 -3.07
C ASN A 287 -11.57 14.50 -3.61
N PHE A 288 -12.79 14.08 -3.99
CA PHE A 288 -13.81 14.96 -4.52
C PHE A 288 -14.11 16.15 -3.59
N TYR A 289 -14.21 15.93 -2.28
CA TYR A 289 -14.47 16.98 -1.30
C TYR A 289 -13.34 18.02 -1.19
N TYR A 290 -12.10 17.60 -1.46
CA TYR A 290 -10.97 18.52 -1.48
C TYR A 290 -11.09 19.57 -2.59
N LEU A 291 -11.68 19.21 -3.74
CA LEU A 291 -11.91 20.12 -4.87
C LEU A 291 -12.83 21.29 -4.47
N PHE A 292 -13.71 21.07 -3.51
CA PHE A 292 -14.64 22.09 -2.99
C PHE A 292 -14.13 22.78 -1.73
N GLY A 293 -12.86 22.66 -1.40
CA GLY A 293 -12.26 23.31 -0.24
C GLY A 293 -12.67 22.71 1.12
N CYS A 294 -13.27 21.52 1.13
CA CYS A 294 -13.76 20.87 2.37
C CYS A 294 -12.66 20.16 3.17
N ASN A 295 -11.40 20.57 3.04
CA ASN A 295 -10.31 19.99 3.82
C ASN A 295 -10.42 20.40 5.29
N TRP A 296 -10.37 19.43 6.19
CA TRP A 296 -10.60 19.61 7.64
C TRP A 296 -11.97 20.19 8.00
N THR A 297 -12.93 20.11 7.09
CA THR A 297 -14.30 20.53 7.38
C THR A 297 -15.01 19.41 8.13
N SER A 298 -15.53 19.71 9.33
CA SER A 298 -16.27 18.74 10.14
C SER A 298 -17.54 18.30 9.42
N ILE A 299 -17.82 16.99 9.44
CA ILE A 299 -19.03 16.40 8.88
C ILE A 299 -20.11 16.44 9.96
N VAL A 300 -20.59 17.62 10.30
CA VAL A 300 -21.77 17.79 11.18
C VAL A 300 -23.08 17.62 10.39
N MET A 301 -23.01 17.71 9.05
CA MET A 301 -24.19 17.63 8.21
C MET A 301 -24.49 16.20 7.73
N GLU A 302 -25.74 15.82 7.83
CA GLU A 302 -26.33 14.54 7.48
C GLU A 302 -26.23 14.13 6.00
N ALA A 303 -25.83 15.03 5.14
CA ALA A 303 -25.47 14.69 3.77
C ALA A 303 -24.05 14.07 3.77
N PRO A 304 -23.80 13.19 3.19
CA PRO A 304 -24.18 12.01 2.52
C PRO A 304 -23.30 10.81 2.90
N ARG A 305 -23.54 10.22 4.04
CA ARG A 305 -22.97 8.88 4.35
C ARG A 305 -23.31 7.86 3.25
N ALA A 306 -24.38 8.12 2.51
CA ALA A 306 -24.83 7.29 1.40
C ALA A 306 -23.91 7.38 0.16
N ILE A 307 -23.27 8.54 -0.13
CA ILE A 307 -22.47 8.70 -1.36
C ILE A 307 -21.25 7.76 -1.39
N PRO A 308 -20.39 7.68 -0.37
CA PRO A 308 -19.29 6.73 -0.38
C PRO A 308 -19.75 5.26 -0.47
N LEU A 309 -20.84 4.90 0.22
CA LEU A 309 -21.40 3.55 0.16
C LEU A 309 -21.96 3.25 -1.23
N LEU A 310 -22.69 4.19 -1.82
CA LEU A 310 -23.20 4.07 -3.19
C LEU A 310 -22.05 3.94 -4.20
N MET A 311 -21.03 4.77 -4.09
CA MET A 311 -19.86 4.72 -4.98
C MET A 311 -19.07 3.42 -4.82
N MET A 312 -18.97 2.90 -3.59
CA MET A 312 -18.38 1.58 -3.34
C MET A 312 -19.22 0.46 -3.96
N ALA A 313 -20.54 0.51 -3.81
CA ALA A 313 -21.45 -0.45 -4.44
C ALA A 313 -21.37 -0.38 -5.98
N LEU A 314 -21.38 0.83 -6.56
CA LEU A 314 -21.20 1.03 -8.00
C LEU A 314 -19.86 0.51 -8.52
N SER A 315 -18.77 0.69 -7.75
CA SER A 315 -17.47 0.14 -8.12
C SER A 315 -17.43 -1.38 -8.07
N LEU A 316 -18.12 -2.00 -7.12
CA LEU A 316 -18.27 -3.46 -7.05
C LEU A 316 -19.08 -3.99 -8.24
N VAL A 317 -20.21 -3.35 -8.57
CA VAL A 317 -21.03 -3.71 -9.74
C VAL A 317 -20.24 -3.53 -11.03
N TRP A 318 -19.52 -2.42 -11.19
CA TRP A 318 -18.68 -2.14 -12.34
C TRP A 318 -17.56 -3.18 -12.50
N THR A 319 -16.89 -3.53 -11.40
CA THR A 319 -15.84 -4.55 -11.40
C THR A 319 -16.42 -5.92 -11.76
N GLY A 320 -17.56 -6.29 -11.20
CA GLY A 320 -18.27 -7.51 -11.56
C GLY A 320 -18.66 -7.56 -13.04
N TRP A 321 -19.13 -6.44 -13.58
CA TRP A 321 -19.46 -6.32 -15.01
C TRP A 321 -18.22 -6.41 -15.91
N LEU A 322 -17.10 -5.78 -15.55
CA LEU A 322 -15.83 -5.90 -16.28
C LEU A 322 -15.34 -7.34 -16.30
N ILE A 323 -15.40 -8.03 -15.15
CA ILE A 323 -15.05 -9.44 -15.03
C ILE A 323 -15.93 -10.30 -15.94
N TYR A 324 -17.25 -10.08 -15.90
CA TYR A 324 -18.22 -10.80 -16.74
C TYR A 324 -17.96 -10.58 -18.23
N ARG A 325 -17.78 -9.32 -18.67
CA ARG A 325 -17.46 -9.01 -20.07
C ARG A 325 -16.16 -9.66 -20.54
N ALA A 326 -15.17 -9.66 -19.70
CA ALA A 326 -13.89 -10.24 -20.02
C ALA A 326 -13.96 -11.77 -20.17
N GLN A 327 -14.73 -12.44 -19.33
CA GLN A 327 -14.98 -13.89 -19.51
C GLN A 327 -15.65 -14.18 -20.85
N LYS A 328 -16.58 -13.31 -21.28
CA LYS A 328 -17.34 -13.49 -22.53
C LYS A 328 -16.52 -13.16 -23.79
N SER A 329 -15.57 -12.24 -23.71
CA SER A 329 -14.72 -11.79 -24.84
C SER A 329 -13.39 -12.53 -24.93
N GLY A 330 -13.11 -13.51 -24.05
CA GLY A 330 -11.79 -14.17 -23.97
C GLY A 330 -10.67 -13.25 -23.49
N TRP A 331 -10.97 -11.96 -23.26
CA TRP A 331 -10.05 -11.02 -22.62
C TRP A 331 -10.04 -11.28 -21.11
N GLN A 332 -8.89 -11.56 -20.55
CA GLN A 332 -8.75 -11.65 -19.10
C GLN A 332 -8.50 -10.25 -18.57
N PRO A 333 -9.46 -9.59 -17.88
CA PRO A 333 -9.15 -8.37 -17.17
C PRO A 333 -8.10 -8.75 -16.16
N ASP A 334 -7.01 -8.04 -16.23
CA ASP A 334 -6.03 -8.13 -15.18
C ASP A 334 -6.75 -7.75 -13.89
N VAL A 335 -6.63 -8.57 -12.85
CA VAL A 335 -7.07 -8.23 -11.49
C VAL A 335 -6.56 -6.83 -11.12
N LEU A 336 -5.41 -6.45 -11.65
CA LEU A 336 -4.82 -5.13 -11.52
C LEU A 336 -5.70 -4.01 -12.10
N THR A 337 -6.35 -4.20 -13.25
CA THR A 337 -7.23 -3.17 -13.85
C THR A 337 -8.49 -2.96 -13.01
N GLY A 338 -9.06 -4.04 -12.48
CA GLY A 338 -10.16 -3.97 -11.52
C GLY A 338 -9.74 -3.27 -10.22
N LEU A 339 -8.56 -3.62 -9.69
CA LEU A 339 -7.96 -3.01 -8.50
C LEU A 339 -7.76 -1.50 -8.69
N MET A 340 -7.15 -1.09 -9.80
CA MET A 340 -6.91 0.32 -10.09
C MET A 340 -8.22 1.10 -10.25
N THR A 341 -9.24 0.50 -10.85
CA THR A 341 -10.54 1.15 -11.02
C THR A 341 -11.23 1.35 -9.67
N ILE A 342 -11.21 0.33 -8.79
CA ILE A 342 -11.78 0.45 -7.44
C ILE A 342 -11.00 1.46 -6.61
N LEU A 343 -9.68 1.41 -6.61
CA LEU A 343 -8.83 2.34 -5.87
C LEU A 343 -9.04 3.79 -6.36
N LEU A 344 -9.20 3.99 -7.66
CA LEU A 344 -9.48 5.30 -8.23
C LEU A 344 -10.84 5.84 -7.75
N ILE A 345 -11.88 5.02 -7.79
CA ILE A 345 -13.23 5.42 -7.38
C ILE A 345 -13.29 5.67 -5.88
N ILE A 346 -12.72 4.77 -5.06
CA ILE A 346 -12.65 4.95 -3.61
C ILE A 346 -11.80 6.16 -3.26
N GLY A 347 -10.66 6.36 -3.93
CA GLY A 347 -9.82 7.54 -3.76
C GLY A 347 -10.52 8.85 -4.08
N CYS A 348 -11.39 8.86 -5.10
CA CYS A 348 -12.16 10.05 -5.49
C CYS A 348 -13.30 10.40 -4.52
N PHE A 349 -13.94 9.40 -3.90
CA PHE A 349 -15.18 9.57 -3.15
C PHE A 349 -15.11 9.09 -1.70
N GLY A 350 -13.99 8.51 -1.28
CA GLY A 350 -13.79 8.07 0.11
C GLY A 350 -13.85 9.23 1.10
N ARG A 351 -14.47 9.00 2.26
CA ARG A 351 -14.57 9.95 3.37
C ARG A 351 -13.46 9.70 4.40
N GLY A 352 -12.90 10.80 4.91
CA GLY A 352 -12.04 10.79 6.09
C GLY A 352 -10.68 10.11 5.94
N GLY A 353 -9.87 10.16 6.97
CA GLY A 353 -8.47 9.74 6.97
C GLY A 353 -8.20 8.27 6.62
N CYS A 354 -9.16 7.35 6.83
CA CYS A 354 -8.95 5.94 6.52
C CYS A 354 -8.80 5.63 5.04
N PHE A 355 -9.39 6.43 4.17
CA PHE A 355 -9.28 6.29 2.71
C PHE A 355 -8.26 7.26 2.11
N ALA A 356 -7.72 8.12 2.94
CA ALA A 356 -6.93 9.28 2.57
C ALA A 356 -5.51 8.94 2.14
N THR A 357 -4.92 7.91 2.68
CA THR A 357 -3.47 7.74 2.68
C THR A 357 -2.88 7.27 1.35
N GLN A 358 -3.66 6.73 0.44
CA GLN A 358 -3.12 6.27 -0.85
C GLN A 358 -3.32 7.24 -2.03
N SER A 359 -4.28 8.16 -1.95
CA SER A 359 -4.53 9.14 -3.04
C SER A 359 -4.12 10.57 -2.68
N GLY A 360 -3.90 10.86 -1.40
CA GLY A 360 -3.52 12.19 -0.90
C GLY A 360 -2.04 12.55 -1.06
N TRP A 361 -1.24 11.63 -1.53
CA TRP A 361 0.21 11.67 -1.51
C TRP A 361 0.88 12.77 -2.31
N THR A 362 0.26 13.21 -3.37
CA THR A 362 0.83 14.25 -4.23
C THR A 362 0.63 15.67 -3.68
N ARG A 363 -0.36 15.92 -2.83
CA ARG A 363 -0.66 17.29 -2.36
C ARG A 363 -0.10 17.63 -0.98
N THR A 364 -0.07 16.70 -0.03
CA THR A 364 0.41 17.00 1.33
C THR A 364 1.92 17.26 1.36
N MET A 365 2.69 16.64 0.48
CA MET A 365 4.12 16.96 0.30
C MET A 365 4.36 18.39 -0.18
N ILE A 366 3.42 18.96 -0.92
CA ILE A 366 3.53 20.30 -1.53
C ILE A 366 3.54 21.38 -0.47
N PHE A 367 2.77 21.21 0.61
CA PHE A 367 2.62 22.25 1.64
C PHE A 367 3.75 22.30 2.67
N HIS A 368 4.57 21.24 2.79
CA HIS A 368 5.61 21.16 3.81
C HIS A 368 7.05 21.16 3.29
N LEU A 369 7.27 21.03 1.98
CA LEU A 369 8.60 21.26 1.39
C LEU A 369 8.84 22.74 1.03
N GLY A 370 7.88 23.62 1.26
CA GLY A 370 7.94 25.06 0.99
C GLY A 370 7.83 25.94 2.24
N GLY A 371 7.99 25.37 3.44
CA GLY A 371 8.03 26.12 4.70
C GLY A 371 9.39 26.03 5.37
#